data_7b5a2151e044034c7b1140f02383ab47
#
_entry.id   7b5a2151e044034c7b1140f02383ab47
#
_cell.length_a   1.000
_cell.length_b   1.000
_cell.length_c   1.000
_cell.angle_alpha   90.00
_cell.angle_beta   90.00
_cell.angle_gamma   90.00
#
_symmetry.space_group_name_H-M   'P 1'
#
loop_
_entity.id
_entity.type
_entity.pdbx_description
1 polymer ?
#
loop_
_entity_poly.entity_id
_entity_poly.type
_entity_poly.pdbx_seq_one_letter_code
_entity_poly.pdbx_strand_id
1 'polypeptide(L)'
;MLRASSEHNGDDINLSALTGGADGDAGIAHGDKLIAFAEAVIADHVSDMAAARAAVKAGLGDAVLVDTAGIIGMFNGLDRVADSTGVPLEDWKAAETADMRAAIGIDAFAATKAELKSGGASLGRPHR
;
A
#
# COMPACT_ATOMS: atom_id res chain seq x y z
N MET A 1 -2.27 -7.04 12.92
CA MET A 1 -3.74 -6.86 12.83
C MET A 1 -4.33 -7.60 11.64
N LEU A 2 -4.01 -7.30 10.37
CA LEU A 2 -4.59 -8.00 9.20
C LEU A 2 -4.38 -9.53 9.26
N ARG A 3 -3.16 -9.99 9.55
CA ARG A 3 -2.86 -11.43 9.66
C ARG A 3 -3.64 -12.10 10.80
N ALA A 4 -3.68 -11.50 11.98
CA ALA A 4 -4.44 -12.02 13.10
C ALA A 4 -5.96 -12.02 12.84
N SER A 5 -6.46 -11.04 12.08
CA SER A 5 -7.85 -10.98 11.64
C SER A 5 -8.16 -12.05 10.59
N SER A 6 -7.26 -12.28 9.62
CA SER A 6 -7.46 -13.30 8.60
C SER A 6 -7.39 -14.72 9.20
N GLU A 7 -6.43 -14.97 10.09
CA GLU A 7 -6.34 -16.24 10.82
C GLU A 7 -7.60 -16.53 11.66
N HIS A 8 -8.18 -15.48 12.26
CA HIS A 8 -9.44 -15.60 13.02
C HIS A 8 -10.63 -15.91 12.12
N ASN A 9 -10.65 -15.38 10.90
CA ASN A 9 -11.72 -15.60 9.93
C ASN A 9 -11.51 -16.84 9.05
N GLY A 10 -10.34 -17.47 9.12
CA GLY A 10 -9.97 -18.61 8.29
C GLY A 10 -9.55 -18.23 6.86
N ASP A 11 -9.23 -16.96 6.62
CA ASP A 11 -8.77 -16.46 5.34
C ASP A 11 -7.26 -16.62 5.21
N ASP A 12 -6.76 -17.21 4.14
CA ASP A 12 -5.33 -17.30 3.82
C ASP A 12 -4.91 -16.15 2.91
N ILE A 13 -4.48 -15.04 3.53
CA ILE A 13 -4.09 -13.83 2.80
C ILE A 13 -2.59 -13.84 2.53
N ASN A 14 -2.22 -13.78 1.25
CA ASN A 14 -0.84 -13.66 0.82
C ASN A 14 -0.39 -12.19 0.73
N LEU A 15 0.24 -11.71 1.80
CA LEU A 15 0.74 -10.33 1.86
C LEU A 15 1.92 -10.05 0.91
N SER A 16 2.61 -11.08 0.39
CA SER A 16 3.70 -10.89 -0.58
C SER A 16 3.20 -10.32 -1.91
N ALA A 17 1.92 -10.49 -2.23
CA ALA A 17 1.29 -9.88 -3.40
C ALA A 17 1.36 -8.34 -3.36
N LEU A 18 1.40 -7.74 -2.17
CA LEU A 18 1.48 -6.29 -1.99
C LEU A 18 2.85 -5.71 -2.35
N THR A 19 3.91 -6.50 -2.26
CA THR A 19 5.28 -6.06 -2.58
C THR A 19 5.76 -6.57 -3.94
N GLY A 20 5.08 -7.56 -4.50
CA GLY A 20 5.35 -8.13 -5.83
C GLY A 20 4.52 -7.53 -6.98
N GLY A 21 3.64 -6.57 -6.67
CA GLY A 21 2.68 -6.02 -7.64
C GLY A 21 1.45 -6.91 -7.86
N ALA A 22 0.59 -6.48 -8.79
CA ALA A 22 -0.71 -7.12 -9.05
C ALA A 22 -0.63 -8.55 -9.63
N ASP A 23 0.56 -9.01 -10.03
CA ASP A 23 0.79 -10.37 -10.54
C ASP A 23 0.78 -11.44 -9.44
N GLY A 24 0.85 -11.03 -8.16
CA GLY A 24 0.79 -11.92 -7.01
C GLY A 24 -0.66 -12.31 -6.66
N ASP A 25 -0.87 -13.59 -6.37
CA ASP A 25 -2.15 -14.04 -5.81
C ASP A 25 -2.25 -13.63 -4.34
N ALA A 26 -3.13 -12.68 -4.04
CA ALA A 26 -3.36 -12.20 -2.67
C ALA A 26 -4.25 -13.14 -1.83
N GLY A 27 -4.76 -14.23 -2.40
CA GLY A 27 -5.74 -15.11 -1.72
C GLY A 27 -7.11 -14.46 -1.53
N ILE A 28 -7.36 -13.32 -2.17
CA ILE A 28 -8.63 -12.57 -2.06
C ILE A 28 -9.27 -12.52 -3.45
N ALA A 29 -10.57 -12.81 -3.53
CA ALA A 29 -11.31 -12.71 -4.77
C ALA A 29 -11.15 -11.32 -5.41
N HIS A 30 -10.65 -11.28 -6.64
CA HIS A 30 -10.36 -10.04 -7.38
C HIS A 30 -9.28 -9.15 -6.72
N GLY A 31 -8.41 -9.70 -5.88
CA GLY A 31 -7.31 -8.97 -5.22
C GLY A 31 -6.39 -8.26 -6.22
N ASP A 32 -6.13 -8.88 -7.36
CA ASP A 32 -5.40 -8.32 -8.50
C ASP A 32 -5.96 -6.94 -8.94
N LYS A 33 -7.28 -6.82 -9.06
CA LYS A 33 -7.97 -5.59 -9.49
C LYS A 33 -7.91 -4.52 -8.41
N LEU A 34 -8.05 -4.92 -7.14
CA LEU A 34 -7.99 -4.00 -6.00
C LEU A 34 -6.59 -3.42 -5.83
N ILE A 35 -5.54 -4.26 -5.95
CA ILE A 35 -4.14 -3.83 -5.90
C ILE A 35 -3.84 -2.88 -7.06
N ALA A 36 -4.16 -3.27 -8.30
CA ALA A 36 -3.93 -2.43 -9.47
C ALA A 36 -4.64 -1.06 -9.36
N PHE A 37 -5.86 -1.03 -8.78
CA PHE A 37 -6.57 0.22 -8.55
C PHE A 37 -5.90 1.08 -7.47
N ALA A 38 -5.44 0.48 -6.37
CA ALA A 38 -4.72 1.19 -5.32
C ALA A 38 -3.40 1.78 -5.84
N GLU A 39 -2.62 1.02 -6.59
CA GLU A 39 -1.39 1.47 -7.22
C GLU A 39 -1.63 2.64 -8.17
N ALA A 40 -2.64 2.55 -9.04
CA ALA A 40 -2.98 3.62 -9.99
C ALA A 40 -3.42 4.91 -9.29
N VAL A 41 -4.18 4.81 -8.18
CA VAL A 41 -4.61 5.98 -7.39
C VAL A 41 -3.41 6.64 -6.71
N ILE A 42 -2.49 5.85 -6.13
CA ILE A 42 -1.33 6.38 -5.40
C ILE A 42 -0.28 6.97 -6.37
N ALA A 43 -0.09 6.34 -7.53
CA ALA A 43 0.85 6.82 -8.55
C ALA A 43 0.36 8.05 -9.34
N ASP A 44 -0.92 8.41 -9.22
CA ASP A 44 -1.58 9.53 -9.93
C ASP A 44 -1.45 9.43 -11.47
N HIS A 45 -1.46 8.22 -12.00
CA HIS A 45 -1.43 7.97 -13.43
C HIS A 45 -2.85 7.91 -14.00
N VAL A 46 -3.29 8.98 -14.67
CA VAL A 46 -4.69 9.16 -15.15
C VAL A 46 -5.15 8.02 -16.07
N SER A 47 -4.29 7.55 -16.99
CA SER A 47 -4.61 6.45 -17.90
C SER A 47 -4.86 5.14 -17.18
N ASP A 48 -3.97 4.79 -16.26
CA ASP A 48 -4.00 3.54 -15.52
C ASP A 48 -5.16 3.52 -14.53
N MET A 49 -5.41 4.67 -13.89
CA MET A 49 -6.57 4.86 -13.01
C MET A 49 -7.91 4.64 -13.73
N ALA A 50 -8.05 5.09 -14.99
CA ALA A 50 -9.27 4.89 -15.75
C ALA A 50 -9.52 3.40 -16.06
N ALA A 51 -8.47 2.67 -16.46
CA ALA A 51 -8.54 1.24 -16.73
C ALA A 51 -8.81 0.42 -15.46
N ALA A 52 -8.07 0.70 -14.39
CA ALA A 52 -8.21 0.00 -13.11
C ALA A 52 -9.61 0.22 -12.49
N ARG A 53 -10.12 1.46 -12.53
CA ARG A 53 -11.49 1.79 -12.12
C ARG A 53 -12.53 0.99 -12.89
N ALA A 54 -12.38 0.89 -14.22
CA ALA A 54 -13.30 0.12 -15.06
C ALA A 54 -13.26 -1.38 -14.71
N ALA A 55 -12.08 -1.93 -14.41
CA ALA A 55 -11.91 -3.32 -14.02
C ALA A 55 -12.56 -3.63 -12.67
N VAL A 56 -12.40 -2.77 -11.66
CA VAL A 56 -13.06 -2.92 -10.35
C VAL A 56 -14.57 -2.81 -10.52
N LYS A 57 -15.06 -1.80 -11.24
CA LYS A 57 -16.49 -1.62 -11.47
C LYS A 57 -17.12 -2.83 -12.18
N ALA A 58 -16.47 -3.37 -13.21
CA ALA A 58 -16.97 -4.52 -13.95
C ALA A 58 -16.95 -5.82 -13.14
N GLY A 59 -15.94 -6.02 -12.28
CA GLY A 59 -15.77 -7.26 -11.50
C GLY A 59 -16.49 -7.26 -10.15
N LEU A 60 -16.62 -6.10 -9.51
CA LEU A 60 -17.04 -5.97 -8.11
C LEU A 60 -18.19 -4.97 -7.91
N GLY A 61 -18.48 -4.12 -8.90
CA GLY A 61 -19.59 -3.16 -8.84
C GLY A 61 -19.21 -1.80 -8.25
N ASP A 62 -20.16 -0.85 -8.34
CA ASP A 62 -19.95 0.55 -7.95
C ASP A 62 -19.74 0.74 -6.45
N ALA A 63 -20.43 -0.04 -5.61
CA ALA A 63 -20.29 0.07 -4.16
C ALA A 63 -18.87 -0.26 -3.72
N VAL A 64 -18.32 -1.40 -4.18
CA VAL A 64 -16.93 -1.80 -3.85
C VAL A 64 -15.91 -0.80 -4.39
N LEU A 65 -16.15 -0.23 -5.57
CA LEU A 65 -15.29 0.81 -6.12
C LEU A 65 -15.21 2.03 -5.20
N VAL A 66 -16.35 2.51 -4.71
CA VAL A 66 -16.41 3.68 -3.80
C VAL A 66 -15.77 3.37 -2.45
N ASP A 67 -16.07 2.20 -1.87
CA ASP A 67 -15.49 1.77 -0.60
C ASP A 67 -13.97 1.63 -0.70
N THR A 68 -13.48 1.01 -1.79
CA THR A 68 -12.03 0.84 -2.02
C THR A 68 -11.34 2.20 -2.17
N ALA A 69 -11.92 3.13 -2.95
CA ALA A 69 -11.37 4.48 -3.08
C ALA A 69 -11.32 5.22 -1.73
N GLY A 70 -12.36 5.08 -0.92
CA GLY A 70 -12.42 5.64 0.44
C GLY A 70 -11.34 5.08 1.35
N ILE A 71 -11.12 3.77 1.33
CA ILE A 71 -10.06 3.09 2.11
C ILE A 71 -8.68 3.57 1.66
N ILE A 72 -8.41 3.61 0.36
CA ILE A 72 -7.12 4.09 -0.18
C ILE A 72 -6.86 5.53 0.28
N GLY A 73 -7.84 6.43 0.14
CA GLY A 73 -7.71 7.83 0.54
C GLY A 73 -7.47 7.98 2.06
N MET A 74 -8.18 7.21 2.87
CA MET A 74 -8.03 7.22 4.33
C MET A 74 -6.62 6.77 4.74
N PHE A 75 -6.13 5.63 4.26
CA PHE A 75 -4.80 5.12 4.61
C PHE A 75 -3.69 6.03 4.08
N ASN A 76 -3.79 6.53 2.85
CA ASN A 76 -2.83 7.50 2.31
C ASN A 76 -2.74 8.76 3.18
N GLY A 77 -3.88 9.24 3.67
CA GLY A 77 -3.92 10.37 4.61
C GLY A 77 -3.26 10.06 5.95
N LEU A 78 -3.58 8.91 6.56
CA LEU A 78 -3.00 8.47 7.82
C LEU A 78 -1.49 8.27 7.72
N ASP A 79 -1.00 7.65 6.66
CA ASP A 79 0.43 7.44 6.42
C ASP A 79 1.17 8.78 6.31
N ARG A 80 0.59 9.76 5.61
CA ARG A 80 1.18 11.12 5.53
C ARG A 80 1.23 11.81 6.87
N VAL A 81 0.21 11.65 7.71
CA VAL A 81 0.22 12.19 9.08
C VAL A 81 1.32 11.52 9.90
N ALA A 82 1.41 10.20 9.88
CA ALA A 82 2.44 9.46 10.60
C ALA A 82 3.86 9.86 10.14
N ASP A 83 4.08 9.95 8.82
CA ASP A 83 5.36 10.35 8.23
C ASP A 83 5.76 11.79 8.58
N SER A 84 4.78 12.72 8.57
CA SER A 84 5.05 14.14 8.83
C SER A 84 5.28 14.45 10.30
N THR A 85 4.67 13.68 11.19
CA THR A 85 4.81 13.83 12.65
C THR A 85 5.92 12.96 13.23
N GLY A 86 6.48 12.02 12.44
CA GLY A 86 7.55 11.13 12.88
C GLY A 86 7.13 10.12 13.95
N VAL A 87 5.85 9.70 13.93
CA VAL A 87 5.36 8.68 14.87
C VAL A 87 6.15 7.37 14.68
N PRO A 88 6.87 6.88 15.70
CA PRO A 88 7.63 5.65 15.59
C PRO A 88 6.71 4.42 15.68
N LEU A 89 7.19 3.31 15.12
CA LEU A 89 6.57 2.01 15.40
C LEU A 89 6.87 1.63 16.85
N GLU A 90 5.85 1.24 17.61
CA GLU A 90 6.02 0.81 18.99
C GLU A 90 6.89 -0.45 19.07
N ASP A 91 7.78 -0.52 20.08
CA ASP A 91 8.75 -1.61 20.25
C ASP A 91 8.09 -3.00 20.26
N TRP A 92 6.96 -3.13 20.93
CA TRP A 92 6.22 -4.40 20.97
C TRP A 92 5.67 -4.81 19.61
N LYS A 93 5.15 -3.85 18.80
CA LYS A 93 4.72 -4.11 17.42
C LYS A 93 5.90 -4.42 16.51
N ALA A 94 7.02 -3.73 16.69
CA ALA A 94 8.22 -3.98 15.93
C ALA A 94 8.70 -5.43 16.13
N ALA A 95 8.68 -5.92 17.37
CA ALA A 95 9.02 -7.30 17.70
C ALA A 95 8.00 -8.31 17.14
N GLU A 96 6.71 -8.07 17.35
CA GLU A 96 5.64 -8.98 16.91
C GLU A 96 5.57 -9.12 15.37
N THR A 97 5.90 -8.08 14.63
CA THR A 97 5.80 -8.06 13.16
C THR A 97 7.12 -8.31 12.44
N ALA A 98 8.22 -8.58 13.17
CA ALA A 98 9.56 -8.70 12.58
C ALA A 98 9.65 -9.74 11.46
N ASP A 99 9.16 -10.95 11.71
CA ASP A 99 9.17 -12.04 10.73
C ASP A 99 8.32 -11.74 9.50
N MET A 100 7.14 -11.14 9.70
CA MET A 100 6.27 -10.74 8.60
C MET A 100 6.93 -9.66 7.75
N ARG A 101 7.51 -8.62 8.36
CA ARG A 101 8.21 -7.55 7.63
C ARG A 101 9.40 -8.07 6.83
N ALA A 102 10.16 -8.99 7.41
CA ALA A 102 11.26 -9.65 6.72
C ALA A 102 10.76 -10.47 5.52
N ALA A 103 9.67 -11.24 5.69
CA ALA A 103 9.10 -12.07 4.64
C ALA A 103 8.58 -11.26 3.44
N ILE A 104 7.95 -10.11 3.68
CA ILE A 104 7.44 -9.24 2.61
C ILE A 104 8.44 -8.18 2.14
N GLY A 105 9.61 -8.07 2.78
CA GLY A 105 10.68 -7.15 2.38
C GLY A 105 10.37 -5.66 2.59
N ILE A 106 9.36 -5.33 3.43
CA ILE A 106 8.87 -3.94 3.54
C ILE A 106 9.90 -2.98 4.13
N ASP A 107 10.83 -3.47 4.94
CA ASP A 107 11.89 -2.64 5.54
C ASP A 107 12.88 -2.10 4.48
N ALA A 108 12.97 -2.73 3.31
CA ALA A 108 13.77 -2.23 2.19
C ALA A 108 13.24 -0.89 1.64
N PHE A 109 11.93 -0.66 1.68
CA PHE A 109 11.33 0.61 1.26
C PHE A 109 11.72 1.77 2.18
N ALA A 110 11.89 1.52 3.48
CA ALA A 110 12.34 2.54 4.43
C ALA A 110 13.78 3.00 4.13
N ALA A 111 14.67 2.06 3.76
CA ALA A 111 16.04 2.37 3.36
C ALA A 111 16.07 3.20 2.07
N THR A 112 15.30 2.83 1.05
CA THR A 112 15.18 3.58 -0.22
C THR A 112 14.64 5.00 0.02
N LYS A 113 13.65 5.17 0.90
CA LYS A 113 13.11 6.48 1.27
C LYS A 113 14.16 7.37 1.96
N ALA A 114 15.03 6.80 2.79
CA ALA A 114 16.14 7.51 3.44
C ALA A 114 17.19 7.97 2.42
N GLU A 115 17.52 7.12 1.45
CA GLU A 115 18.45 7.43 0.36
C GLU A 115 17.90 8.55 -0.54
N LEU A 116 16.63 8.51 -0.92
CA LEU A 116 15.98 9.57 -1.70
C LEU A 116 15.96 10.91 -0.96
N LYS A 117 15.75 10.90 0.36
CA LYS A 117 15.82 12.12 1.18
C LYS A 117 17.24 12.68 1.27
N SER A 118 18.26 11.84 1.34
CA SER A 118 19.68 12.26 1.38
C SER A 118 20.18 12.73 0.01
N GLY A 119 19.73 12.11 -1.09
CA GLY A 119 20.08 12.49 -2.46
C GLY A 119 19.36 13.75 -2.96
N GLY A 120 18.17 14.04 -2.45
CA GLY A 120 17.38 15.22 -2.83
C GLY A 120 17.90 16.55 -2.28
N ALA A 121 18.82 16.53 -1.34
CA ALA A 121 19.47 17.73 -0.81
C ALA A 121 20.43 18.43 -1.81
N SER A 122 20.70 17.82 -2.97
CA SER A 122 21.62 18.33 -3.97
C SER A 122 20.97 18.99 -5.20
N LEU A 123 19.65 18.95 -5.33
CA LEU A 123 18.96 19.65 -6.43
C LEU A 123 18.52 21.03 -5.94
N GLY A 124 19.44 22.02 -6.12
CA GLY A 124 19.17 23.42 -5.87
C GLY A 124 17.90 23.89 -6.60
N ARG A 125 16.92 24.38 -5.85
CA ARG A 125 15.77 25.09 -6.41
C ARG A 125 16.29 26.33 -7.14
N PRO A 126 15.98 26.55 -8.42
CA PRO A 126 16.21 27.84 -9.04
C PRO A 126 15.26 28.85 -8.35
N HIS A 127 15.85 29.89 -7.79
CA HIS A 127 15.11 31.05 -7.30
C HIS A 127 14.34 31.70 -8.46
N ARG A 128 13.02 31.80 -8.30
CA ARG A 128 12.22 32.83 -8.96
C ARG A 128 11.74 33.83 -7.93
#